data_4999305bbee38a0502e58a0731901f9a
#
_entry.id   4999305bbee38a0502e58a0731901f9a
#
_cell.length_a   1.000
_cell.length_b   1.000
_cell.length_c   1.000
_cell.angle_alpha   90.00
_cell.angle_beta   90.00
_cell.angle_gamma   90.00
#
_symmetry.space_group_name_H-M   'P 1'
#
loop_
_entity.id
_entity.type
_entity.pdbx_description
1 polymer ?
#
loop_
_entity_poly.entity_id
_entity_poly.type
_entity_poly.pdbx_seq_one_letter_code
_entity_poly.pdbx_strand_id
1 'polypeptide(L)'
;MTYAAPGPLGERGTTAALHRRLERFVAEGLAEKENFASFIAVFDGPTGLTEEQFESALWQQLTDLHELDRERYGWAPEASQDPESPQFAYSVAGHPFFVVGLHGGASRITRRSPRTALAFNSHHQFERLKENGVYWGLQRRIRERELRLQQSLNPNLSDFGEVSEARQYSGRAAGPGWGCPFHAQPGPR
;
A
#
# COMPACT_ATOMS: atom_id res chain seq x y z
N MET A 1 -2.33 12.20 -9.40
CA MET A 1 -2.86 11.42 -8.27
C MET A 1 -4.37 11.23 -8.47
N THR A 2 -4.82 9.98 -8.51
CA THR A 2 -6.25 9.64 -8.67
C THR A 2 -6.86 9.43 -7.29
N TYR A 3 -8.02 10.02 -7.06
CA TYR A 3 -8.72 9.97 -5.78
C TYR A 3 -10.05 9.21 -5.95
N ALA A 4 -10.38 8.36 -4.98
CA ALA A 4 -11.64 7.63 -4.94
C ALA A 4 -12.16 7.50 -3.50
N ALA A 5 -13.48 7.54 -3.35
CA ALA A 5 -14.19 7.31 -2.10
C ALA A 5 -15.17 6.14 -2.30
N PRO A 6 -14.74 4.89 -2.06
CA PRO A 6 -15.55 3.73 -2.40
C PRO A 6 -16.60 3.33 -1.34
N GLY A 7 -16.68 3.99 -0.21
CA GLY A 7 -17.53 3.63 0.94
C GLY A 7 -16.71 3.10 2.13
N PRO A 8 -17.32 2.36 3.09
CA PRO A 8 -16.62 1.84 4.27
C PRO A 8 -15.55 0.78 3.93
N LEU A 9 -14.43 0.81 4.65
CA LEU A 9 -13.37 -0.22 4.56
C LEU A 9 -13.93 -1.59 5.00
N GLY A 10 -13.63 -2.64 4.24
CA GLY A 10 -14.04 -4.02 4.54
C GLY A 10 -15.46 -4.37 4.09
N GLU A 11 -16.22 -3.44 3.53
CA GLU A 11 -17.52 -3.76 2.96
C GLU A 11 -17.38 -4.36 1.55
N ARG A 12 -18.11 -5.44 1.27
CA ARG A 12 -18.02 -6.17 0.00
C ARG A 12 -18.31 -5.28 -1.23
N GLY A 13 -19.29 -4.39 -1.14
CA GLY A 13 -19.63 -3.46 -2.22
C GLY A 13 -18.53 -2.44 -2.46
N THR A 14 -17.90 -1.96 -1.37
CA THR A 14 -16.76 -1.05 -1.38
C THR A 14 -15.54 -1.71 -2.02
N THR A 15 -15.24 -2.97 -1.64
CA THR A 15 -14.12 -3.73 -2.21
C THR A 15 -14.28 -3.92 -3.71
N ALA A 16 -15.49 -4.28 -4.18
CA ALA A 16 -15.77 -4.42 -5.61
C ALA A 16 -15.68 -3.08 -6.36
N ALA A 17 -16.07 -1.96 -5.75
CA ALA A 17 -15.93 -0.64 -6.33
C ALA A 17 -14.46 -0.21 -6.39
N LEU A 18 -13.68 -0.48 -5.35
CA LEU A 18 -12.25 -0.23 -5.28
C LEU A 18 -11.51 -1.00 -6.37
N HIS A 19 -11.80 -2.31 -6.52
CA HIS A 19 -11.20 -3.15 -7.55
C HIS A 19 -11.39 -2.54 -8.94
N ARG A 20 -12.63 -2.25 -9.35
CA ARG A 20 -12.92 -1.64 -10.66
C ARG A 20 -12.21 -0.31 -10.89
N ARG A 21 -11.98 0.48 -9.84
CA ARG A 21 -11.27 1.76 -9.94
C ARG A 21 -9.76 1.58 -10.07
N LEU A 22 -9.20 0.58 -9.38
CA LEU A 22 -7.79 0.21 -9.52
C LEU A 22 -7.52 -0.39 -10.90
N GLU A 23 -8.38 -1.29 -11.42
CA GLU A 23 -8.29 -1.79 -12.79
C GLU A 23 -8.20 -0.64 -13.81
N ARG A 24 -9.12 0.33 -13.69
CA ARG A 24 -9.11 1.51 -14.58
C ARG A 24 -7.85 2.35 -14.39
N PHE A 25 -7.40 2.53 -13.17
CA PHE A 25 -6.17 3.28 -12.87
C PHE A 25 -4.94 2.61 -13.51
N VAL A 26 -4.86 1.28 -13.45
CA VAL A 26 -3.78 0.52 -14.11
C VAL A 26 -3.87 0.68 -15.62
N ALA A 27 -5.07 0.50 -16.21
CA ALA A 27 -5.26 0.54 -17.66
C ALA A 27 -5.05 1.94 -18.28
N GLU A 28 -5.52 2.99 -17.61
CA GLU A 28 -5.57 4.34 -18.17
C GLU A 28 -4.59 5.31 -17.50
N GLY A 29 -4.37 5.15 -16.19
CA GLY A 29 -3.66 6.14 -15.38
C GLY A 29 -2.15 5.97 -15.33
N LEU A 30 -1.63 4.79 -15.64
CA LEU A 30 -0.19 4.50 -15.59
C LEU A 30 0.51 4.74 -16.92
N ALA A 31 -0.20 4.60 -18.05
CA ALA A 31 0.36 4.78 -19.38
C ALA A 31 0.82 6.22 -19.67
N GLU A 32 0.20 7.22 -19.03
CA GLU A 32 0.46 8.64 -19.29
C GLU A 32 1.41 9.32 -18.28
N LYS A 33 1.85 8.61 -17.22
CA LYS A 33 2.57 9.26 -16.11
C LYS A 33 4.04 8.87 -16.08
N GLU A 34 4.87 9.84 -16.47
CA GLU A 34 6.32 9.68 -16.45
C GLU A 34 6.92 9.62 -15.04
N ASN A 35 6.28 10.19 -13.98
CA ASN A 35 6.93 10.39 -12.68
C ASN A 35 6.23 9.73 -11.50
N PHE A 36 5.12 10.27 -11.01
CA PHE A 36 4.47 9.75 -9.79
C PHE A 36 3.06 9.26 -10.09
N ALA A 37 2.82 7.97 -9.88
CA ALA A 37 1.52 7.36 -10.06
C ALA A 37 1.05 6.75 -8.73
N SER A 38 0.10 7.41 -8.07
CA SER A 38 -0.54 6.94 -6.86
C SER A 38 -2.05 7.03 -7.00
N PHE A 39 -2.75 5.98 -6.58
CA PHE A 39 -4.20 5.96 -6.40
C PHE A 39 -4.52 6.00 -4.92
N ILE A 40 -5.36 6.94 -4.48
CA ILE A 40 -5.78 7.05 -3.08
C ILE A 40 -7.25 6.68 -2.97
N ALA A 41 -7.54 5.63 -2.22
CA ALA A 41 -8.87 5.25 -1.79
C ALA A 41 -9.14 5.85 -0.41
N VAL A 42 -10.18 6.66 -0.28
CA VAL A 42 -10.63 7.21 1.00
C VAL A 42 -11.97 6.55 1.35
N PHE A 43 -12.05 5.99 2.53
CA PHE A 43 -13.19 5.24 3.02
C PHE A 43 -14.07 6.11 3.93
N ASP A 44 -15.37 5.87 3.88
CA ASP A 44 -16.33 6.58 4.73
C ASP A 44 -16.31 6.10 6.19
N GLY A 45 -15.68 4.96 6.45
CA GLY A 45 -15.47 4.36 7.76
C GLY A 45 -14.66 3.08 7.68
N PRO A 46 -14.43 2.40 8.81
CA PRO A 46 -14.65 2.88 10.17
C PRO A 46 -13.67 3.99 10.57
N THR A 47 -14.06 4.80 11.58
CA THR A 47 -13.21 5.83 12.20
C THR A 47 -12.85 5.43 13.63
N GLY A 48 -11.79 6.06 14.20
CA GLY A 48 -11.40 5.83 15.60
C GLY A 48 -10.74 4.48 15.87
N LEU A 49 -10.24 3.81 14.85
CA LEU A 49 -9.52 2.54 14.99
C LEU A 49 -8.20 2.73 15.72
N THR A 50 -7.84 1.76 16.61
CA THR A 50 -6.46 1.60 17.08
C THR A 50 -5.56 1.15 15.94
N GLU A 51 -4.24 1.18 16.14
CA GLU A 51 -3.29 0.71 15.11
C GLU A 51 -3.47 -0.78 14.80
N GLU A 52 -3.76 -1.62 15.81
CA GLU A 52 -4.03 -3.06 15.64
C GLU A 52 -5.33 -3.31 14.87
N GLN A 53 -6.39 -2.59 15.23
CA GLN A 53 -7.67 -2.68 14.53
C GLN A 53 -7.56 -2.24 13.08
N PHE A 54 -6.83 -1.14 12.84
CA PHE A 54 -6.58 -0.66 11.49
C PHE A 54 -5.75 -1.65 10.68
N GLU A 55 -4.66 -2.20 11.25
CA GLU A 55 -3.83 -3.21 10.59
C GLU A 55 -4.66 -4.44 10.19
N SER A 56 -5.48 -4.95 11.11
CA SER A 56 -6.38 -6.07 10.82
C SER A 56 -7.36 -5.75 9.70
N ALA A 57 -8.00 -4.58 9.74
CA ALA A 57 -8.95 -4.15 8.71
C ALA A 57 -8.28 -3.90 7.34
N LEU A 58 -7.05 -3.36 7.34
CA LEU A 58 -6.26 -3.18 6.13
C LEU A 58 -5.96 -4.51 5.45
N TRP A 59 -5.45 -5.48 6.22
CA TRP A 59 -5.09 -6.78 5.66
C TRP A 59 -6.32 -7.57 5.21
N GLN A 60 -7.45 -7.46 5.93
CA GLN A 60 -8.71 -8.04 5.47
C GLN A 60 -9.16 -7.41 4.14
N GLN A 61 -9.10 -6.08 4.03
CA GLN A 61 -9.43 -5.38 2.78
C GLN A 61 -8.53 -5.81 1.61
N LEU A 62 -7.23 -5.97 1.86
CA LEU A 62 -6.29 -6.43 0.82
C LEU A 62 -6.55 -7.90 0.45
N THR A 63 -6.89 -8.75 1.43
CA THR A 63 -7.28 -10.14 1.15
C THR A 63 -8.54 -10.21 0.30
N ASP A 64 -9.60 -9.48 0.67
CA ASP A 64 -10.85 -9.46 -0.09
C ASP A 64 -10.67 -8.89 -1.51
N LEU A 65 -9.79 -7.89 -1.64
CA LEU A 65 -9.45 -7.32 -2.94
C LEU A 65 -8.68 -8.31 -3.82
N HIS A 66 -7.73 -9.05 -3.24
CA HIS A 66 -7.00 -10.11 -3.92
C HIS A 66 -7.93 -11.25 -4.38
N GLU A 67 -8.89 -11.66 -3.56
CA GLU A 67 -9.86 -12.71 -3.93
C GLU A 67 -10.69 -12.33 -5.17
N LEU A 68 -11.04 -11.05 -5.31
CA LEU A 68 -11.70 -10.56 -6.52
C LEU A 68 -10.75 -10.45 -7.72
N ASP A 69 -9.54 -9.97 -7.47
CA ASP A 69 -8.55 -9.69 -8.52
C ASP A 69 -8.06 -10.98 -9.18
N ARG A 70 -7.74 -12.00 -8.38
CA ARG A 70 -7.21 -13.27 -8.86
C ARG A 70 -8.17 -14.08 -9.74
N GLU A 71 -9.45 -13.74 -9.78
CA GLU A 71 -10.40 -14.35 -10.71
C GLU A 71 -10.12 -13.95 -12.17
N ARG A 72 -9.44 -12.82 -12.39
CA ARG A 72 -9.24 -12.20 -13.71
C ARG A 72 -7.78 -11.93 -14.06
N TYR A 73 -6.94 -11.73 -13.05
CA TYR A 73 -5.55 -11.31 -13.22
C TYR A 73 -4.60 -12.24 -12.48
N GLY A 74 -3.44 -12.50 -13.09
CA GLY A 74 -2.29 -13.08 -12.39
C GLY A 74 -1.61 -12.05 -11.50
N TRP A 75 -0.80 -12.52 -10.58
CA TRP A 75 0.12 -11.65 -9.81
C TRP A 75 1.14 -11.00 -10.74
N ALA A 76 1.58 -9.79 -10.42
CA ALA A 76 2.63 -9.09 -11.16
C ALA A 76 3.89 -9.97 -11.25
N PRO A 77 4.39 -10.29 -12.45
CA PRO A 77 5.46 -11.28 -12.61
C PRO A 77 6.81 -10.84 -12.01
N GLU A 78 7.02 -9.54 -11.83
CA GLU A 78 8.21 -8.95 -11.23
C GLU A 78 8.19 -8.90 -9.69
N ALA A 79 7.04 -9.25 -9.07
CA ALA A 79 6.86 -9.18 -7.62
C ALA A 79 6.67 -10.57 -7.01
N SER A 80 7.22 -10.80 -5.82
CA SER A 80 6.95 -12.00 -5.04
C SER A 80 5.54 -11.99 -4.47
N GLN A 81 4.89 -13.14 -4.45
CA GLN A 81 3.62 -13.36 -3.76
C GLN A 81 3.80 -13.63 -2.26
N ASP A 82 5.02 -13.99 -1.84
CA ASP A 82 5.34 -14.27 -0.46
C ASP A 82 5.51 -12.96 0.32
N PRO A 83 4.63 -12.64 1.28
CA PRO A 83 4.68 -11.40 2.03
C PRO A 83 5.89 -11.29 2.97
N GLU A 84 6.63 -12.36 3.21
CA GLU A 84 7.89 -12.30 3.95
C GLU A 84 9.10 -12.05 3.05
N SER A 85 8.94 -12.14 1.73
CA SER A 85 10.00 -11.89 0.76
C SER A 85 10.34 -10.40 0.66
N PRO A 86 11.63 -10.02 0.59
CA PRO A 86 12.05 -8.65 0.28
C PRO A 86 11.56 -8.13 -1.09
N GLN A 87 11.19 -9.04 -1.99
CA GLN A 87 10.63 -8.72 -3.31
C GLN A 87 9.09 -8.68 -3.33
N PHE A 88 8.45 -8.80 -2.18
CA PHE A 88 7.00 -8.69 -2.08
C PHE A 88 6.53 -7.30 -2.52
N ALA A 89 5.50 -7.29 -3.36
CA ALA A 89 4.69 -6.10 -3.63
C ALA A 89 3.25 -6.53 -3.87
N TYR A 90 2.30 -5.81 -3.29
CA TYR A 90 0.90 -6.14 -3.44
C TYR A 90 0.42 -5.93 -4.88
N SER A 91 -0.15 -6.96 -5.50
CA SER A 91 -0.56 -6.91 -6.90
C SER A 91 -2.07 -6.70 -7.07
N VAL A 92 -2.45 -5.81 -8.00
CA VAL A 92 -3.83 -5.64 -8.49
C VAL A 92 -3.78 -5.41 -9.99
N ALA A 93 -4.63 -6.11 -10.73
CA ALA A 93 -4.70 -6.05 -12.19
C ALA A 93 -3.33 -6.32 -12.85
N GLY A 94 -2.57 -7.27 -12.27
CA GLY A 94 -1.23 -7.63 -12.74
C GLY A 94 -0.16 -6.54 -12.54
N HIS A 95 -0.42 -5.52 -11.71
CA HIS A 95 0.51 -4.41 -11.47
C HIS A 95 0.92 -4.34 -9.99
N PRO A 96 2.24 -4.19 -9.68
CA PRO A 96 2.72 -4.17 -8.31
C PRO A 96 2.58 -2.77 -7.66
N PHE A 97 2.12 -2.75 -6.42
CA PHE A 97 1.90 -1.55 -5.63
C PHE A 97 2.54 -1.63 -4.25
N PHE A 98 3.17 -0.54 -3.83
CA PHE A 98 3.46 -0.26 -2.44
C PHE A 98 2.23 0.38 -1.78
N VAL A 99 1.65 -0.29 -0.78
CA VAL A 99 0.45 0.20 -0.10
C VAL A 99 0.81 1.00 1.14
N VAL A 100 0.16 2.15 1.30
CA VAL A 100 0.31 3.02 2.47
C VAL A 100 -1.04 3.22 3.13
N GLY A 101 -1.19 2.67 4.33
CA GLY A 101 -2.36 2.87 5.17
C GLY A 101 -2.28 4.17 5.96
N LEU A 102 -3.42 4.88 6.05
CA LEU A 102 -3.59 6.14 6.74
C LEU A 102 -4.87 6.12 7.59
N HIS A 103 -4.78 6.51 8.87
CA HIS A 103 -5.95 6.58 9.76
C HIS A 103 -5.74 7.56 10.92
N GLY A 104 -6.82 7.93 11.62
CA GLY A 104 -6.77 8.96 12.66
C GLY A 104 -6.02 8.56 13.93
N GLY A 105 -5.99 7.27 14.26
CA GLY A 105 -5.33 6.72 15.47
C GLY A 105 -3.85 6.36 15.28
N ALA A 106 -3.24 6.69 14.13
CA ALA A 106 -1.83 6.38 13.90
C ALA A 106 -0.91 7.09 14.91
N SER A 107 0.05 6.37 15.49
CA SER A 107 1.09 6.94 16.34
C SER A 107 2.02 7.87 15.55
N ARG A 108 2.31 7.51 14.29
CA ARG A 108 3.11 8.32 13.37
C ARG A 108 2.30 9.46 12.76
N ILE A 109 2.74 10.70 12.96
CA ILE A 109 2.07 11.92 12.44
C ILE A 109 1.91 11.84 10.91
N THR A 110 2.91 11.31 10.21
CA THR A 110 2.90 11.16 8.75
C THR A 110 1.87 10.14 8.24
N ARG A 111 1.29 9.33 9.12
CA ARG A 111 0.25 8.34 8.82
C ARG A 111 -1.13 8.77 9.30
N ARG A 112 -1.24 9.92 9.99
CA ARG A 112 -2.52 10.44 10.47
C ARG A 112 -3.34 11.03 9.34
N SER A 113 -4.58 10.60 9.27
CA SER A 113 -5.60 11.13 8.36
C SER A 113 -6.93 11.22 9.08
N PRO A 114 -7.75 12.25 8.85
CA PRO A 114 -9.08 12.36 9.44
C PRO A 114 -10.04 11.27 8.98
N ARG A 115 -9.75 10.66 7.82
CA ARG A 115 -10.48 9.50 7.29
C ARG A 115 -9.52 8.34 7.08
N THR A 116 -10.04 7.13 7.20
CA THR A 116 -9.30 5.92 6.80
C THR A 116 -9.04 5.96 5.31
N ALA A 117 -7.80 5.73 4.91
CA ALA A 117 -7.41 5.74 3.49
C ALA A 117 -6.29 4.74 3.20
N LEU A 118 -6.27 4.23 1.98
CA LEU A 118 -5.19 3.43 1.42
C LEU A 118 -4.63 4.12 0.17
N ALA A 119 -3.33 4.35 0.14
CA ALA A 119 -2.64 4.84 -1.04
C ALA A 119 -1.88 3.68 -1.71
N PHE A 120 -2.22 3.41 -2.96
CA PHE A 120 -1.57 2.44 -3.83
C PHE A 120 -0.56 3.17 -4.70
N ASN A 121 0.72 3.00 -4.42
CA ASN A 121 1.81 3.64 -5.14
C ASN A 121 2.42 2.64 -6.12
N SER A 122 2.42 2.97 -7.42
CA SER A 122 3.00 2.10 -8.45
C SER A 122 4.47 1.81 -8.15
N HIS A 123 4.86 0.54 -8.14
CA HIS A 123 6.26 0.13 -7.95
C HIS A 123 7.18 0.64 -9.07
N HIS A 124 6.69 0.66 -10.30
CA HIS A 124 7.46 1.13 -11.45
C HIS A 124 7.93 2.59 -11.31
N GLN A 125 7.23 3.42 -10.50
CA GLN A 125 7.72 4.78 -10.22
C GLN A 125 9.01 4.78 -9.39
N PHE A 126 9.14 3.86 -8.43
CA PHE A 126 10.33 3.79 -7.59
C PHE A 126 11.56 3.33 -8.38
N GLU A 127 11.37 2.38 -9.31
CA GLU A 127 12.42 1.93 -10.22
C GLU A 127 12.91 3.08 -11.09
N ARG A 128 12.00 3.80 -11.75
CA ARG A 128 12.35 4.98 -12.55
C ARG A 128 13.05 6.07 -11.73
N LEU A 129 12.60 6.32 -10.50
CA LEU A 129 13.26 7.30 -9.62
C LEU A 129 14.67 6.87 -9.23
N LYS A 130 14.92 5.56 -9.08
CA LYS A 130 16.27 5.03 -8.85
C LYS A 130 17.16 5.20 -10.07
N GLU A 131 16.67 4.81 -11.25
CA GLU A 131 17.37 4.96 -12.53
C GLU A 131 17.77 6.40 -12.80
N ASN A 132 16.90 7.36 -12.51
CA ASN A 132 17.14 8.80 -12.69
C ASN A 132 17.92 9.44 -11.52
N GLY A 133 18.35 8.67 -10.52
CA GLY A 133 19.12 9.15 -9.37
C GLY A 133 18.35 10.04 -8.39
N VAL A 134 17.05 10.24 -8.62
CA VAL A 134 16.17 11.12 -7.80
C VAL A 134 15.76 10.44 -6.49
N TYR A 135 15.68 9.11 -6.49
CA TYR A 135 15.18 8.31 -5.35
C TYR A 135 15.90 8.64 -4.03
N TRP A 136 17.23 8.69 -4.02
CA TRP A 136 18.02 8.91 -2.81
C TRP A 136 17.83 10.31 -2.21
N GLY A 137 17.66 11.31 -3.08
CA GLY A 137 17.35 12.68 -2.66
C GLY A 137 15.97 12.79 -2.02
N LEU A 138 14.97 12.12 -2.61
CA LEU A 138 13.60 12.06 -2.08
C LEU A 138 13.55 11.33 -0.73
N GLN A 139 14.17 10.15 -0.65
CA GLN A 139 14.24 9.35 0.58
C GLN A 139 14.86 10.14 1.74
N ARG A 140 16.00 10.83 1.49
CA ARG A 140 16.64 11.69 2.50
C ARG A 140 15.69 12.78 2.98
N ARG A 141 15.02 13.50 2.08
CA ARG A 141 14.04 14.54 2.43
C ARG A 141 12.87 14.01 3.24
N ILE A 142 12.36 12.82 2.91
CA ILE A 142 11.29 12.15 3.67
C ILE A 142 11.79 11.84 5.09
N ARG A 143 12.98 11.24 5.25
CA ARG A 143 13.58 10.93 6.55
C ARG A 143 13.83 12.20 7.40
N GLU A 144 14.37 13.25 6.81
CA GLU A 144 14.58 14.54 7.48
C GLU A 144 13.26 15.18 7.94
N ARG A 145 12.22 15.10 7.10
CA ARG A 145 10.88 15.60 7.46
C ARG A 145 10.27 14.78 8.58
N GLU A 146 10.42 13.48 8.56
CA GLU A 146 9.91 12.59 9.61
C GLU A 146 10.60 12.86 10.94
N LEU A 147 11.93 12.99 10.96
CA LEU A 147 12.69 13.38 12.14
C LEU A 147 12.25 14.73 12.70
N ARG A 148 12.00 15.73 11.86
CA ARG A 148 11.50 17.05 12.31
C ARG A 148 10.11 16.97 12.92
N LEU A 149 9.22 16.14 12.37
CA LEU A 149 7.83 16.05 12.83
C LEU A 149 7.66 15.19 14.06
N GLN A 150 8.46 14.13 14.22
CA GLN A 150 8.24 13.10 15.24
C GLN A 150 9.47 12.77 16.07
N GLN A 151 10.62 13.42 15.82
CA GLN A 151 11.90 13.21 16.51
C GLN A 151 12.40 11.75 16.49
N SER A 152 11.84 10.91 15.63
CA SER A 152 12.22 9.52 15.43
C SER A 152 11.94 9.08 14.01
N LEU A 153 12.75 8.16 13.48
CA LEU A 153 12.44 7.47 12.23
C LEU A 153 11.44 6.34 12.48
N ASN A 154 10.65 6.01 11.47
CA ASN A 154 9.80 4.83 11.52
C ASN A 154 10.68 3.57 11.65
N PRO A 155 10.51 2.73 12.69
CA PRO A 155 11.34 1.53 12.86
C PRO A 155 11.17 0.48 11.75
N ASN A 156 10.07 0.56 11.00
CA ASN A 156 9.82 -0.32 9.84
C ASN A 156 10.48 0.18 8.55
N LEU A 157 11.09 1.40 8.54
CA LEU A 157 11.77 1.90 7.36
C LEU A 157 13.08 1.11 7.16
N SER A 158 13.06 0.26 6.15
CA SER A 158 14.23 -0.33 5.52
C SER A 158 14.41 0.27 4.11
N ASP A 159 15.57 0.08 3.54
CA ASP A 159 15.75 0.42 2.15
C ASP A 159 14.98 -0.56 1.26
N PHE A 160 14.48 -0.06 0.14
CA PHE A 160 13.68 -0.84 -0.80
C PHE A 160 14.42 -2.11 -1.24
N GLY A 161 13.82 -3.29 -0.98
CA GLY A 161 14.38 -4.59 -1.32
C GLY A 161 15.28 -5.24 -0.24
N GLU A 162 15.44 -4.64 0.95
CA GLU A 162 16.16 -5.25 2.07
C GLU A 162 15.26 -6.10 2.96
N VAL A 163 14.05 -5.61 3.21
CA VAL A 163 13.02 -6.28 4.04
C VAL A 163 11.69 -6.15 3.33
N SER A 164 10.79 -7.12 3.55
CA SER A 164 9.44 -7.06 2.98
C SER A 164 8.74 -5.74 3.33
N GLU A 165 8.20 -5.09 2.32
CA GLU A 165 7.44 -3.85 2.46
C GLU A 165 6.07 -4.05 3.15
N ALA A 166 5.58 -5.29 3.24
CA ALA A 166 4.35 -5.62 3.97
C ALA A 166 4.36 -5.07 5.40
N ARG A 167 5.53 -5.08 6.05
CA ARG A 167 5.74 -4.54 7.41
C ARG A 167 5.45 -3.04 7.53
N GLN A 168 5.41 -2.32 6.40
CA GLN A 168 5.23 -0.88 6.35
C GLN A 168 3.79 -0.46 6.01
N TYR A 169 2.96 -1.37 5.50
CA TYR A 169 1.65 -1.03 4.95
C TYR A 169 0.71 -0.39 5.97
N SER A 170 0.56 -0.97 7.15
CA SER A 170 -0.31 -0.43 8.20
C SER A 170 0.24 0.85 8.86
N GLY A 171 1.56 1.03 8.85
CA GLY A 171 2.25 2.11 9.56
C GLY A 171 2.48 1.83 11.05
N ARG A 172 1.91 0.75 11.60
CA ARG A 172 2.16 0.26 12.95
C ARG A 172 3.59 -0.27 13.06
N ALA A 173 4.23 -0.09 14.22
CA ALA A 173 5.54 -0.67 14.48
C ALA A 173 5.46 -2.20 14.50
N ALA A 174 6.12 -2.85 13.55
CA ALA A 174 6.22 -4.31 13.47
C ALA A 174 7.33 -4.80 14.40
N GLY A 175 6.94 -5.51 15.48
CA GLY A 175 7.90 -6.14 16.40
C GLY A 175 8.63 -7.33 15.77
N PRO A 176 9.63 -7.91 16.48
CA PRO A 176 10.42 -9.04 15.96
C PRO A 176 9.60 -10.29 15.59
N GLY A 177 8.46 -10.50 16.25
CA GLY A 177 7.55 -11.63 16.00
C GLY A 177 6.40 -11.31 15.05
N TRP A 178 6.40 -10.15 14.39
CA TRP A 178 5.34 -9.81 13.46
C TRP A 178 5.43 -10.67 12.21
N GLY A 179 4.34 -11.32 11.85
CA GLY A 179 4.14 -12.01 10.58
C GLY A 179 2.99 -11.38 9.81
N CYS A 180 3.09 -11.32 8.50
CA CYS A 180 2.03 -10.79 7.67
C CYS A 180 0.82 -11.74 7.67
N PRO A 181 -0.41 -11.28 7.96
CA PRO A 181 -1.60 -12.13 7.95
C PRO A 181 -2.12 -12.42 6.53
N PHE A 182 -1.56 -11.78 5.52
CA PHE A 182 -1.94 -11.98 4.11
C PHE A 182 -1.25 -13.20 3.52
N HIS A 183 -2.02 -13.99 2.77
CA HIS A 183 -1.52 -15.12 1.99
C HIS A 183 -2.11 -15.06 0.58
N ALA A 184 -1.28 -14.81 -0.42
CA ALA A 184 -1.72 -14.82 -1.81
C ALA A 184 -2.18 -16.22 -2.21
N GLN A 185 -3.35 -16.30 -2.82
CA GLN A 185 -3.87 -17.53 -3.40
C GLN A 185 -3.53 -17.58 -4.89
N PRO A 186 -3.26 -18.77 -5.46
CA PRO A 186 -3.01 -18.90 -6.89
C PRO A 186 -4.20 -18.36 -7.69
N GLY A 187 -3.90 -17.59 -8.74
CA GLY A 187 -4.89 -17.16 -9.72
C GLY A 187 -5.41 -18.34 -10.56
N PRO A 188 -6.38 -18.11 -11.46
CA PRO A 188 -6.86 -19.12 -12.38
C PRO A 188 -5.72 -19.63 -13.25
N ARG A 189 -5.70 -20.94 -13.48
CA ARG A 189 -4.77 -21.60 -14.41
C ARG A 189 -5.17 -21.33 -15.86
#